data_ea06dc12710d6c6a2b7f5f3dd2395525
#
_entry.id   ea06dc12710d6c6a2b7f5f3dd2395525
#
_cell.length_a   1.000
_cell.length_b   1.000
_cell.length_c   1.000
_cell.angle_alpha   90.00
_cell.angle_beta   90.00
_cell.angle_gamma   90.00
#
_symmetry.space_group_name_H-M   'P 1'
#
loop_
_entity.id
_entity.type
_entity.pdbx_description
1 polymer ?
#
loop_
_entity_poly.entity_id
_entity_poly.type
_entity_poly.pdbx_seq_one_letter_code
_entity_poly.pdbx_strand_id
1 'polypeptide(L)'
;PFAFQLAMLCYLDSLLTSLVMDKRMTEEFGREERTKQNQELAAQGAANAAVALVGGIPGAQATIRSVLILKEGATWRLAGAAVGVFVLIEMLIFQDYISTIPVAVFTGILFKVGYDVFDWEPCVIYVKGLLGKRDPLGLIDVGHREIFFIAGTAALTVVKDLNTAVIVFTVLFYVARLKFTVPDLEPVETVAVEQED
;
A
#
# COMPACT_ATOMS: atom_id res chain seq x y z
N PRO A 1 4.65 -21.07 12.05
CA PRO A 1 4.98 -19.65 12.18
C PRO A 1 4.92 -18.94 10.83
N PHE A 2 5.57 -19.46 9.77
CA PHE A 2 5.67 -18.83 8.45
C PHE A 2 4.33 -18.56 7.77
N ALA A 3 3.42 -19.55 7.76
CA ALA A 3 2.08 -19.38 7.18
C ALA A 3 1.26 -18.26 7.87
N PHE A 4 1.40 -18.12 9.18
CA PHE A 4 0.74 -17.07 9.94
C PHE A 4 1.31 -15.67 9.58
N GLN A 5 2.63 -15.56 9.45
CA GLN A 5 3.29 -14.33 9.02
C GLN A 5 2.85 -13.92 7.61
N LEU A 6 2.79 -14.89 6.69
CA LEU A 6 2.33 -14.64 5.33
C LEU A 6 0.85 -14.20 5.30
N ALA A 7 -0.01 -14.86 6.09
CA ALA A 7 -1.42 -14.50 6.20
C ALA A 7 -1.61 -13.09 6.75
N MET A 8 -0.84 -12.70 7.77
CA MET A 8 -0.87 -11.37 8.35
C MET A 8 -0.38 -10.30 7.35
N LEU A 9 0.68 -10.59 6.60
CA LEU A 9 1.18 -9.72 5.54
C LEU A 9 0.11 -9.51 4.46
N CYS A 10 -0.45 -10.59 3.94
CA CYS A 10 -1.51 -10.52 2.94
C CYS A 10 -2.74 -9.74 3.43
N TYR A 11 -3.08 -9.89 4.70
CA TYR A 11 -4.18 -9.14 5.31
C TYR A 11 -3.91 -7.63 5.34
N LEU A 12 -2.73 -7.23 5.82
CA LEU A 12 -2.34 -5.82 5.91
C LEU A 12 -2.30 -5.17 4.53
N ASP A 13 -1.75 -5.87 3.55
CA ASP A 13 -1.64 -5.38 2.18
C ASP A 13 -3.02 -5.20 1.51
N SER A 14 -3.92 -6.17 1.68
CA SER A 14 -5.30 -6.06 1.20
C SER A 14 -6.11 -4.99 1.90
N LEU A 15 -5.91 -4.83 3.22
CA LEU A 15 -6.56 -3.78 3.99
C LEU A 15 -6.12 -2.39 3.50
N LEU A 16 -4.82 -2.19 3.33
CA LEU A 16 -4.26 -0.95 2.80
C LEU A 16 -4.79 -0.66 1.40
N THR A 17 -4.80 -1.68 0.53
CA THR A 17 -5.32 -1.55 -0.84
C THR A 17 -6.79 -1.14 -0.84
N SER A 18 -7.63 -1.76 0.00
CA SER A 18 -9.06 -1.42 0.09
C SER A 18 -9.28 0.02 0.53
N LEU A 19 -8.52 0.49 1.53
CA LEU A 19 -8.61 1.88 2.01
C LEU A 19 -8.19 2.89 0.94
N VAL A 20 -7.11 2.61 0.22
CA VAL A 20 -6.64 3.47 -0.88
C VAL A 20 -7.68 3.50 -2.01
N MET A 21 -8.27 2.34 -2.35
CA MET A 21 -9.28 2.25 -3.41
C MET A 21 -10.56 2.98 -3.02
N ASP A 22 -11.07 2.80 -1.80
CA ASP A 22 -12.25 3.49 -1.30
C ASP A 22 -12.06 5.02 -1.34
N LYS A 23 -10.89 5.50 -0.90
CA LYS A 23 -10.53 6.92 -0.96
C LYS A 23 -10.53 7.44 -2.40
N ARG A 24 -9.86 6.74 -3.31
CA ARG A 24 -9.80 7.12 -4.74
C ARG A 24 -11.16 7.09 -5.43
N MET A 25 -11.99 6.09 -5.13
CA MET A 25 -13.35 6.01 -5.66
C MET A 25 -14.19 7.21 -5.23
N THR A 26 -14.05 7.66 -4.00
CA THR A 26 -14.74 8.85 -3.49
C THR A 26 -14.21 10.13 -4.16
N GLU A 27 -12.90 10.30 -4.25
CA GLU A 27 -12.27 11.51 -4.79
C GLU A 27 -12.46 11.67 -6.31
N GLU A 28 -12.29 10.58 -7.08
CA GLU A 28 -12.28 10.64 -8.56
C GLU A 28 -13.67 10.43 -9.17
N PHE A 29 -14.54 9.65 -8.52
CA PHE A 29 -15.84 9.25 -9.08
C PHE A 29 -17.05 9.68 -8.22
N GLY A 30 -16.83 10.31 -7.08
CA GLY A 30 -17.89 10.77 -6.17
C GLY A 30 -18.75 9.62 -5.60
N ARG A 31 -18.23 8.38 -5.58
CA ARG A 31 -18.93 7.21 -5.06
C ARG A 31 -18.42 6.88 -3.67
N GLU A 32 -19.24 7.09 -2.66
CA GLU A 32 -18.97 6.66 -1.28
C GLU A 32 -19.23 5.15 -1.10
N GLU A 33 -18.46 4.32 -1.76
CA GLU A 33 -18.49 2.87 -1.52
C GLU A 33 -17.42 2.52 -0.48
N ARG A 34 -17.84 2.01 0.68
CA ARG A 34 -16.91 1.50 1.68
C ARG A 34 -16.79 -0.01 1.55
N THR A 35 -15.58 -0.48 1.38
CA THR A 35 -15.27 -1.91 1.32
C THR A 35 -15.59 -2.57 2.66
N LYS A 36 -16.36 -3.67 2.64
CA LYS A 36 -16.63 -4.48 3.83
C LYS A 36 -15.40 -5.36 4.12
N GLN A 37 -14.51 -4.89 4.98
CA GLN A 37 -13.21 -5.50 5.25
C GLN A 37 -13.28 -6.99 5.63
N ASN A 38 -14.28 -7.39 6.45
CA ASN A 38 -14.46 -8.79 6.83
C ASN A 38 -14.84 -9.67 5.64
N GLN A 39 -15.64 -9.15 4.70
CA GLN A 39 -16.02 -9.86 3.50
C GLN A 39 -14.85 -9.99 2.53
N GLU A 40 -14.05 -8.93 2.40
CA GLU A 40 -12.84 -8.91 1.59
C GLU A 40 -11.82 -9.94 2.11
N LEU A 41 -11.58 -9.95 3.41
CA LEU A 41 -10.69 -10.92 4.06
C LEU A 41 -11.15 -12.37 3.84
N ALA A 42 -12.45 -12.63 3.98
CA ALA A 42 -13.01 -13.96 3.74
C ALA A 42 -12.86 -14.39 2.27
N ALA A 43 -13.12 -13.47 1.34
CA ALA A 43 -12.96 -13.71 -0.10
C ALA A 43 -11.49 -13.98 -0.47
N GLN A 44 -10.55 -13.20 0.07
CA GLN A 44 -9.13 -13.41 -0.13
C GLN A 44 -8.65 -14.75 0.47
N GLY A 45 -9.12 -15.09 1.66
CA GLY A 45 -8.83 -16.38 2.29
C GLY A 45 -9.30 -17.55 1.43
N ALA A 46 -10.53 -17.47 0.90
CA ALA A 46 -11.08 -18.49 0.00
C ALA A 46 -10.30 -18.57 -1.32
N ALA A 47 -9.94 -17.43 -1.91
CA ALA A 47 -9.14 -17.39 -3.15
C ALA A 47 -7.75 -18.00 -2.93
N ASN A 48 -7.06 -17.65 -1.85
CA ASN A 48 -5.74 -18.20 -1.51
C ASN A 48 -5.81 -19.70 -1.21
N ALA A 49 -6.88 -20.17 -0.57
CA ALA A 49 -7.10 -21.59 -0.37
C ALA A 49 -7.29 -22.35 -1.70
N ALA A 50 -8.08 -21.77 -2.63
CA ALA A 50 -8.27 -22.35 -3.96
C ALA A 50 -6.96 -22.38 -4.76
N VAL A 51 -6.16 -21.30 -4.71
CA VAL A 51 -4.84 -21.24 -5.35
C VAL A 51 -3.89 -22.28 -4.77
N ALA A 52 -3.88 -22.46 -3.45
CA ALA A 52 -3.04 -23.47 -2.79
C ALA A 52 -3.40 -24.91 -3.19
N LEU A 53 -4.68 -25.21 -3.44
CA LEU A 53 -5.12 -26.53 -3.91
C LEU A 53 -4.60 -26.87 -5.30
N VAL A 54 -4.34 -25.86 -6.14
CA VAL A 54 -3.76 -26.02 -7.48
C VAL A 54 -2.22 -25.92 -7.46
N GLY A 55 -1.60 -25.79 -6.27
CA GLY A 55 -0.15 -25.67 -6.12
C GLY A 55 0.39 -24.26 -6.41
N GLY A 56 -0.49 -23.25 -6.48
CA GLY A 56 -0.09 -21.87 -6.66
C GLY A 56 0.38 -21.21 -5.36
N ILE A 57 1.00 -20.04 -5.50
CA ILE A 57 1.50 -19.24 -4.37
C ILE A 57 0.39 -18.31 -3.89
N PRO A 58 0.04 -18.32 -2.59
CA PRO A 58 -0.90 -17.35 -2.02
C PRO A 58 -0.40 -15.91 -2.20
N GLY A 59 -1.31 -15.00 -2.45
CA GLY A 59 -0.97 -13.60 -2.69
C GLY A 59 -1.97 -12.63 -2.06
N ALA A 60 -1.67 -11.35 -2.20
CA ALA A 60 -2.51 -10.24 -1.80
C ALA A 60 -2.84 -9.34 -2.99
N GLN A 61 -3.79 -8.45 -2.81
CA GLN A 61 -4.11 -7.44 -3.82
C GLN A 61 -2.94 -6.46 -3.98
N ALA A 62 -2.60 -6.13 -5.22
CA ALA A 62 -1.56 -5.16 -5.50
C ALA A 62 -2.18 -3.76 -5.65
N THR A 63 -1.93 -2.88 -4.68
CA THR A 63 -2.44 -1.50 -4.64
C THR A 63 -2.19 -0.75 -5.95
N ILE A 64 -0.98 -0.83 -6.49
CA ILE A 64 -0.59 -0.10 -7.71
C ILE A 64 -1.43 -0.53 -8.91
N ARG A 65 -1.61 -1.85 -9.10
CA ARG A 65 -2.44 -2.38 -10.19
C ARG A 65 -3.90 -1.96 -10.05
N SER A 66 -4.42 -2.01 -8.84
CA SER A 66 -5.80 -1.60 -8.55
C SER A 66 -6.02 -0.12 -8.86
N VAL A 67 -5.11 0.74 -8.43
CA VAL A 67 -5.14 2.18 -8.74
C VAL A 67 -4.99 2.44 -10.24
N LEU A 68 -4.13 1.71 -10.94
CA LEU A 68 -3.96 1.87 -12.39
C LEU A 68 -5.24 1.52 -13.15
N ILE A 69 -5.87 0.40 -12.82
CA ILE A 69 -7.14 -0.03 -13.42
C ILE A 69 -8.24 1.02 -13.19
N LEU A 70 -8.27 1.59 -11.98
CA LEU A 70 -9.23 2.64 -11.65
C LEU A 70 -8.99 3.92 -12.45
N LYS A 71 -7.73 4.35 -12.61
CA LYS A 71 -7.35 5.51 -13.44
C LYS A 71 -7.75 5.35 -14.91
N GLU A 72 -7.76 4.14 -15.42
CA GLU A 72 -8.26 3.82 -16.76
C GLU A 72 -9.81 3.82 -16.84
N GLY A 73 -10.49 4.20 -15.77
CA GLY A 73 -11.95 4.33 -15.72
C GLY A 73 -12.70 3.03 -15.45
N ALA A 74 -12.01 1.94 -15.12
CA ALA A 74 -12.65 0.65 -14.84
C ALA A 74 -13.13 0.60 -13.38
N THR A 75 -14.35 1.02 -13.14
CA THR A 75 -14.99 1.07 -11.82
C THR A 75 -15.78 -0.17 -11.44
N TRP A 76 -15.92 -1.13 -12.36
CA TRP A 76 -16.74 -2.31 -12.17
C TRP A 76 -15.91 -3.48 -11.62
N ARG A 77 -16.50 -4.26 -10.72
CA ARG A 77 -15.88 -5.49 -10.17
C ARG A 77 -15.44 -6.50 -11.22
N LEU A 78 -16.11 -6.50 -12.38
CA LEU A 78 -15.75 -7.33 -13.53
C LEU A 78 -14.36 -7.01 -14.11
N ALA A 79 -13.85 -5.80 -13.91
CA ALA A 79 -12.51 -5.43 -14.39
C ALA A 79 -11.42 -6.28 -13.73
N GLY A 80 -11.50 -6.51 -12.41
CA GLY A 80 -10.58 -7.39 -11.72
C GLY A 80 -10.66 -8.85 -12.20
N ALA A 81 -11.87 -9.36 -12.43
CA ALA A 81 -12.06 -10.70 -12.99
C ALA A 81 -11.48 -10.81 -14.41
N ALA A 82 -11.71 -9.79 -15.27
CA ALA A 82 -11.15 -9.75 -16.61
C ALA A 82 -9.62 -9.78 -16.60
N VAL A 83 -8.96 -9.02 -15.72
CA VAL A 83 -7.50 -9.07 -15.55
C VAL A 83 -7.04 -10.48 -15.20
N GLY A 84 -7.74 -11.17 -14.28
CA GLY A 84 -7.41 -12.55 -13.93
C GLY A 84 -7.52 -13.50 -15.12
N VAL A 85 -8.57 -13.37 -15.92
CA VAL A 85 -8.77 -14.18 -17.14
C VAL A 85 -7.68 -13.87 -18.17
N PHE A 86 -7.34 -12.60 -18.40
CA PHE A 86 -6.27 -12.24 -19.33
C PHE A 86 -4.91 -12.79 -18.90
N VAL A 87 -4.56 -12.70 -17.62
CA VAL A 87 -3.33 -13.28 -17.10
C VAL A 87 -3.30 -14.79 -17.25
N LEU A 88 -4.42 -15.48 -17.03
CA LEU A 88 -4.54 -16.93 -17.26
C LEU A 88 -4.31 -17.28 -18.74
N ILE A 89 -4.94 -16.54 -19.65
CA ILE A 89 -4.76 -16.71 -21.10
C ILE A 89 -3.31 -16.48 -21.49
N GLU A 90 -2.71 -15.40 -20.96
CA GLU A 90 -1.31 -15.08 -21.20
C GLU A 90 -0.37 -16.19 -20.73
N MET A 91 -0.58 -16.72 -19.55
CA MET A 91 0.20 -17.85 -19.03
C MET A 91 0.07 -19.11 -19.87
N LEU A 92 -1.13 -19.43 -20.37
CA LEU A 92 -1.37 -20.65 -21.14
C LEU A 92 -0.85 -20.56 -22.58
N ILE A 93 -0.96 -19.39 -23.21
CA ILE A 93 -0.64 -19.22 -24.64
C ILE A 93 0.81 -18.71 -24.81
N PHE A 94 1.27 -17.81 -23.94
CA PHE A 94 2.54 -17.11 -24.10
C PHE A 94 3.64 -17.61 -23.16
N GLN A 95 3.49 -18.77 -22.51
CA GLN A 95 4.46 -19.32 -21.56
C GLN A 95 5.87 -19.42 -22.17
N ASP A 96 5.98 -19.89 -23.40
CA ASP A 96 7.26 -20.06 -24.08
C ASP A 96 7.93 -18.72 -24.39
N TYR A 97 7.13 -17.70 -24.72
CA TYR A 97 7.65 -16.34 -24.96
C TYR A 97 8.07 -15.64 -23.67
N ILE A 98 7.31 -15.83 -22.58
CA ILE A 98 7.62 -15.25 -21.27
C ILE A 98 8.95 -15.81 -20.76
N SER A 99 9.22 -17.09 -20.95
CA SER A 99 10.48 -17.74 -20.55
C SER A 99 11.70 -17.19 -21.27
N THR A 100 11.51 -16.57 -22.43
CA THR A 100 12.59 -15.96 -23.24
C THR A 100 12.95 -14.55 -22.76
N ILE A 101 12.11 -13.91 -21.91
CA ILE A 101 12.34 -12.55 -21.42
C ILE A 101 13.55 -12.53 -20.48
N PRO A 102 14.59 -11.72 -20.76
CA PRO A 102 15.75 -11.63 -19.88
C PRO A 102 15.36 -11.13 -18.47
N VAL A 103 15.97 -11.71 -17.45
CA VAL A 103 15.75 -11.31 -16.04
C VAL A 103 15.99 -9.82 -15.81
N ALA A 104 16.88 -9.21 -16.59
CA ALA A 104 17.17 -7.77 -16.54
C ALA A 104 15.94 -6.88 -16.79
N VAL A 105 14.97 -7.34 -17.62
CA VAL A 105 13.72 -6.62 -17.87
C VAL A 105 12.89 -6.56 -16.61
N PHE A 106 12.73 -7.69 -15.91
CA PHE A 106 12.01 -7.74 -14.63
C PHE A 106 12.67 -6.87 -13.56
N THR A 107 14.00 -6.88 -13.51
CA THR A 107 14.77 -6.02 -12.59
C THR A 107 14.52 -4.55 -12.90
N GLY A 108 14.51 -4.15 -14.19
CA GLY A 108 14.20 -2.78 -14.60
C GLY A 108 12.77 -2.35 -14.22
N ILE A 109 11.79 -3.23 -14.43
CA ILE A 109 10.40 -2.99 -14.04
C ILE A 109 10.28 -2.82 -12.51
N LEU A 110 10.90 -3.72 -11.74
CA LEU A 110 10.87 -3.64 -10.27
C LEU A 110 11.54 -2.36 -9.76
N PHE A 111 12.64 -1.95 -10.37
CA PHE A 111 13.30 -0.69 -10.01
C PHE A 111 12.40 0.51 -10.31
N LYS A 112 11.76 0.53 -11.47
CA LYS A 112 10.80 1.60 -11.84
C LYS A 112 9.61 1.63 -10.89
N VAL A 113 9.01 0.47 -10.60
CA VAL A 113 7.90 0.37 -9.64
C VAL A 113 8.33 0.84 -8.26
N GLY A 114 9.50 0.43 -7.77
CA GLY A 114 10.05 0.88 -6.50
C GLY A 114 10.22 2.40 -6.44
N TYR A 115 10.70 3.01 -7.52
CA TYR A 115 10.82 4.46 -7.63
C TYR A 115 9.46 5.18 -7.62
N ASP A 116 8.46 4.64 -8.32
CA ASP A 116 7.12 5.25 -8.42
C ASP A 116 6.28 5.08 -7.14
N VAL A 117 6.56 4.03 -6.36
CA VAL A 117 5.88 3.76 -5.07
C VAL A 117 6.52 4.54 -3.93
N PHE A 118 7.79 4.89 -4.08
CA PHE A 118 8.50 5.62 -3.05
C PHE A 118 7.86 7.00 -2.84
N ASP A 119 7.35 7.23 -1.65
CA ASP A 119 6.80 8.53 -1.27
C ASP A 119 7.95 9.50 -0.98
N TRP A 120 8.20 10.38 -1.94
CA TRP A 120 9.25 11.41 -1.85
C TRP A 120 8.84 12.60 -0.97
N GLU A 121 7.54 12.78 -0.76
CA GLU A 121 6.97 13.96 -0.11
C GLU A 121 7.50 14.14 1.33
N PRO A 122 7.45 13.13 2.22
CA PRO A 122 7.99 13.26 3.58
C PRO A 122 9.49 13.59 3.61
N CYS A 123 10.26 12.99 2.69
CA CYS A 123 11.70 13.25 2.59
C CYS A 123 11.98 14.69 2.16
N VAL A 124 11.25 15.18 1.17
CA VAL A 124 11.39 16.56 0.64
C VAL A 124 10.97 17.59 1.69
N ILE A 125 9.87 17.35 2.40
CA ILE A 125 9.37 18.23 3.48
C ILE A 125 10.42 18.31 4.60
N TYR A 126 10.94 17.16 5.02
CA TYR A 126 11.96 17.10 6.07
C TYR A 126 13.24 17.87 5.68
N VAL A 127 13.74 17.65 4.47
CA VAL A 127 14.95 18.37 3.98
C VAL A 127 14.71 19.87 3.87
N LYS A 128 13.52 20.29 3.38
CA LYS A 128 13.14 21.70 3.35
C LYS A 128 13.04 22.30 4.75
N GLY A 129 12.46 21.56 5.71
CA GLY A 129 12.39 21.96 7.11
C GLY A 129 13.79 22.15 7.75
N LEU A 130 14.72 21.25 7.44
CA LEU A 130 16.11 21.35 7.90
C LEU A 130 16.86 22.57 7.31
N LEU A 131 16.51 22.94 6.07
CA LEU A 131 17.08 24.11 5.37
C LEU A 131 16.40 25.45 5.76
N GLY A 132 15.49 25.43 6.76
CA GLY A 132 14.79 26.63 7.24
C GLY A 132 13.72 27.17 6.30
N LYS A 133 13.41 26.47 5.21
CA LYS A 133 12.31 26.79 4.30
C LYS A 133 11.05 26.02 4.74
N ARG A 134 10.37 26.54 5.77
CA ARG A 134 9.05 26.02 6.14
C ARG A 134 8.05 26.40 5.04
N ASP A 135 7.24 25.42 4.60
CA ASP A 135 6.16 25.71 3.69
C ASP A 135 5.15 26.67 4.34
N PRO A 136 4.75 27.74 3.64
CA PRO A 136 3.85 28.76 4.20
C PRO A 136 2.47 28.23 4.57
N LEU A 137 2.09 27.05 4.13
CA LEU A 137 0.79 26.43 4.37
C LEU A 137 0.74 25.51 5.60
N GLY A 138 1.90 25.15 6.21
CA GLY A 138 1.97 24.47 7.51
C GLY A 138 1.22 23.12 7.63
N LEU A 139 0.80 22.53 6.50
CA LEU A 139 -0.12 21.40 6.47
C LEU A 139 0.48 20.09 6.96
N ILE A 140 1.81 19.92 6.87
CA ILE A 140 2.51 18.72 7.35
C ILE A 140 3.87 19.15 7.89
N ASP A 141 4.08 19.05 9.20
CA ASP A 141 5.40 19.24 9.82
C ASP A 141 5.99 17.85 10.13
N VAL A 142 6.95 17.41 9.31
CA VAL A 142 7.61 16.12 9.50
C VAL A 142 8.76 16.33 10.49
N GLY A 143 8.55 15.91 11.73
CA GLY A 143 9.55 16.01 12.79
C GLY A 143 10.64 14.93 12.71
N HIS A 144 11.70 15.12 13.50
CA HIS A 144 12.81 14.15 13.61
C HIS A 144 12.34 12.78 14.08
N ARG A 145 11.23 12.70 14.83
CA ARG A 145 10.65 11.44 15.33
C ARG A 145 10.01 10.63 14.21
N GLU A 146 9.24 11.27 13.34
CA GLU A 146 8.58 10.63 12.22
C GLU A 146 9.59 10.06 11.24
N ILE A 147 10.62 10.84 10.90
CA ILE A 147 11.72 10.35 10.06
C ILE A 147 12.44 9.17 10.73
N PHE A 148 12.64 9.19 12.05
CA PHE A 148 13.20 8.05 12.75
C PHE A 148 12.34 6.78 12.61
N PHE A 149 11.02 6.90 12.73
CA PHE A 149 10.10 5.78 12.53
C PHE A 149 10.12 5.29 11.08
N ILE A 150 10.06 6.20 10.10
CA ILE A 150 10.10 5.86 8.68
C ILE A 150 11.42 5.18 8.31
N ALA A 151 12.54 5.82 8.60
CA ALA A 151 13.87 5.30 8.27
C ALA A 151 14.20 4.02 9.04
N GLY A 152 13.81 3.95 10.32
CA GLY A 152 14.02 2.78 11.15
C GLY A 152 13.21 1.58 10.67
N THR A 153 11.93 1.78 10.32
CA THR A 153 11.09 0.71 9.76
C THR A 153 11.67 0.23 8.43
N ALA A 154 12.06 1.14 7.55
CA ALA A 154 12.67 0.78 6.27
C ALA A 154 13.99 0.01 6.45
N ALA A 155 14.87 0.48 7.33
CA ALA A 155 16.14 -0.18 7.61
C ALA A 155 15.93 -1.58 8.21
N LEU A 156 15.01 -1.74 9.16
CA LEU A 156 14.71 -3.04 9.77
C LEU A 156 14.06 -4.00 8.78
N THR A 157 13.22 -3.49 7.87
CA THR A 157 12.62 -4.29 6.79
C THR A 157 13.70 -4.88 5.88
N VAL A 158 14.73 -4.10 5.53
CA VAL A 158 15.82 -4.57 4.67
C VAL A 158 16.74 -5.58 5.38
N VAL A 159 17.00 -5.37 6.69
CA VAL A 159 17.94 -6.21 7.45
C VAL A 159 17.31 -7.51 7.93
N LYS A 160 16.04 -7.50 8.25
CA LYS A 160 15.30 -8.66 8.79
C LYS A 160 14.18 -9.08 7.87
N ASP A 161 13.01 -8.54 8.07
CA ASP A 161 11.80 -8.77 7.29
C ASP A 161 10.74 -7.72 7.65
N LEU A 162 9.78 -7.53 6.74
CA LEU A 162 8.71 -6.56 6.89
C LEU A 162 7.85 -6.81 8.14
N ASN A 163 7.51 -8.08 8.42
CA ASN A 163 6.66 -8.41 9.57
C ASN A 163 7.31 -8.03 10.90
N THR A 164 8.60 -8.33 11.05
CA THR A 164 9.38 -7.95 12.24
C THR A 164 9.46 -6.44 12.36
N ALA A 165 9.69 -5.73 11.27
CA ALA A 165 9.74 -4.28 11.26
C ALA A 165 8.41 -3.66 11.71
N VAL A 166 7.28 -4.11 11.14
CA VAL A 166 5.95 -3.61 11.49
C VAL A 166 5.66 -3.87 12.97
N ILE A 167 5.88 -5.08 13.48
CA ILE A 167 5.61 -5.42 14.89
C ILE A 167 6.47 -4.56 15.82
N VAL A 168 7.78 -4.49 15.57
CA VAL A 168 8.72 -3.75 16.44
C VAL A 168 8.38 -2.28 16.46
N PHE A 169 8.17 -1.65 15.30
CA PHE A 169 7.91 -0.22 15.24
C PHE A 169 6.48 0.14 15.69
N THR A 170 5.51 -0.74 15.52
CA THR A 170 4.17 -0.56 16.10
C THR A 170 4.24 -0.59 17.63
N VAL A 171 4.91 -1.57 18.22
CA VAL A 171 5.08 -1.65 19.67
C VAL A 171 5.86 -0.42 20.18
N LEU A 172 6.93 -0.04 19.49
CA LEU A 172 7.73 1.13 19.82
C LEU A 172 6.91 2.42 19.78
N PHE A 173 6.05 2.56 18.76
CA PHE A 173 5.14 3.69 18.62
C PHE A 173 4.14 3.76 19.79
N TYR A 174 3.48 2.66 20.14
CA TYR A 174 2.55 2.63 21.27
C TYR A 174 3.25 2.91 22.60
N VAL A 175 4.46 2.38 22.82
CA VAL A 175 5.26 2.66 24.03
C VAL A 175 5.71 4.14 24.07
N ALA A 176 6.09 4.69 22.92
CA ALA A 176 6.43 6.10 22.81
C ALA A 176 5.22 7.01 23.09
N ARG A 177 4.03 6.62 22.60
CA ARG A 177 2.77 7.35 22.85
C ARG A 177 2.38 7.36 24.33
N LEU A 178 2.68 6.30 25.08
CA LEU A 178 2.44 6.25 26.53
C LEU A 178 3.30 7.24 27.33
N LYS A 179 4.51 7.55 26.83
CA LYS A 179 5.46 8.45 27.51
C LYS A 179 5.51 9.88 26.95
N PHE A 180 5.15 10.04 25.69
CA PHE A 180 5.22 11.32 24.98
C PHE A 180 3.91 11.52 24.21
N THR A 181 3.39 12.75 24.25
CA THR A 181 2.30 13.15 23.36
C THR A 181 2.88 13.16 21.94
N VAL A 182 2.67 12.08 21.20
CA VAL A 182 2.97 12.02 19.77
C VAL A 182 1.71 12.54 19.07
N PRO A 183 1.77 13.66 18.32
CA PRO A 183 0.63 14.08 17.55
C PRO A 183 0.28 12.95 16.57
N ASP A 184 -0.96 12.47 16.62
CA ASP A 184 -1.48 11.61 15.59
C ASP A 184 -1.39 12.41 14.29
N LEU A 185 -0.99 11.76 13.20
CA LEU A 185 -1.23 12.24 11.85
C LEU A 185 -2.74 12.11 11.59
N GLU A 186 -3.53 12.89 12.31
CA GLU A 186 -4.91 13.08 11.91
C GLU A 186 -4.88 13.72 10.54
N PRO A 187 -5.52 13.12 9.53
CA PRO A 187 -5.74 13.84 8.29
C PRO A 187 -6.41 15.15 8.70
N VAL A 188 -5.88 16.27 8.21
CA VAL A 188 -6.51 17.58 8.39
C VAL A 188 -7.89 17.48 7.73
N GLU A 189 -8.85 16.95 8.46
CA GLU A 189 -10.24 16.97 8.11
C GLU A 189 -10.68 18.45 8.16
N THR A 190 -10.80 19.03 6.96
CA THR A 190 -11.88 19.98 6.65
C THR A 190 -12.27 20.94 7.77
N VAL A 191 -11.37 21.87 8.11
CA VAL A 191 -11.78 23.14 8.78
C VAL A 191 -12.12 24.22 7.75
N ALA A 192 -12.38 23.85 6.51
CA ALA A 192 -12.56 24.80 5.41
C ALA A 192 -14.00 24.92 4.88
N VAL A 193 -15.02 24.49 5.59
CA VAL A 193 -16.43 24.61 5.12
C VAL A 193 -17.36 25.34 6.10
N GLU A 194 -16.85 25.97 7.16
CA GLU A 194 -17.73 26.67 8.11
C GLU A 194 -17.45 28.18 8.24
N GLN A 195 -17.01 28.81 7.15
CA GLN A 195 -16.93 30.30 7.08
C GLN A 195 -17.42 30.84 5.73
N GLU A 196 -18.60 30.47 5.29
CA GLU A 196 -19.40 31.24 4.36
C GLU A 196 -20.88 30.92 4.59
N ASP A 197 -21.47 31.57 5.59
CA ASP A 197 -22.87 32.00 5.64
C ASP A 197 -22.96 33.36 6.38
#